data_f07fdbd42aa4d782d5e70a1ac3921b4f
#
_entry.id   f07fdbd42aa4d782d5e70a1ac3921b4f
#
_cell.length_a   1.000
_cell.length_b   1.000
_cell.length_c   1.000
_cell.angle_alpha   90.00
_cell.angle_beta   90.00
_cell.angle_gamma   90.00
#
_symmetry.space_group_name_H-M   'P 1'
#
loop_
_entity.id
_entity.type
_entity.pdbx_description
1 polymer ?
#
loop_
_entity_poly.entity_id
_entity_poly.type
_entity_poly.pdbx_seq_one_letter_code
_entity_poly.pdbx_strand_id
1 'polypeptide(L)'
;MKVVPEIKKNFVKSGKVQLIFIDFPLNQAAFNASKLLHCLEKDKQMNFMDTIYKYQNEWTVGSNIEDINKNLKKIVKNLGITSVQFDDCLINETISDQILNGRIEATTMYSIDSTPTIIINEKKLEGSVSFKNIKKKIEKLI
;
A
#
# COMPACT_ATOMS: atom_id res chain seq x y z
N MET A 1 7.47 7.50 -0.58
CA MET A 1 6.76 7.87 -1.83
C MET A 1 6.65 9.40 -1.92
N LYS A 2 7.48 10.03 -2.75
CA LYS A 2 7.48 11.51 -2.89
C LYS A 2 6.26 12.05 -3.67
N VAL A 3 5.66 11.23 -4.51
CA VAL A 3 4.55 11.61 -5.41
C VAL A 3 3.22 11.76 -4.67
N VAL A 4 2.93 10.88 -3.73
CA VAL A 4 1.65 10.86 -2.99
C VAL A 4 1.39 12.16 -2.20
N PRO A 5 2.34 12.71 -1.44
CA PRO A 5 2.14 13.99 -0.75
C PRO A 5 1.77 15.13 -1.69
N GLU A 6 2.38 15.18 -2.87
CA GLU A 6 2.09 16.19 -3.89
C GLU A 6 0.68 16.05 -4.46
N ILE A 7 0.23 14.82 -4.75
CA ILE A 7 -1.14 14.55 -5.20
C ILE A 7 -2.14 14.98 -4.12
N LYS A 8 -1.90 14.59 -2.87
CA LYS A 8 -2.77 14.97 -1.75
C LYS A 8 -2.90 16.47 -1.61
N LYS A 9 -1.78 17.18 -1.65
CA LYS A 9 -1.73 18.64 -1.50
C LYS A 9 -2.46 19.36 -2.64
N ASN A 10 -2.25 18.95 -3.87
CA ASN A 10 -2.70 19.70 -5.05
C ASN A 10 -4.13 19.34 -5.50
N PHE A 11 -4.59 18.12 -5.22
CA PHE A 11 -5.85 17.63 -5.80
C PHE A 11 -6.82 17.04 -4.78
N VAL A 12 -6.33 16.25 -3.82
CA VAL A 12 -7.22 15.58 -2.85
C VAL A 12 -7.81 16.57 -1.86
N LYS A 13 -6.99 17.48 -1.31
CA LYS A 13 -7.46 18.50 -0.35
C LYS A 13 -8.54 19.44 -0.92
N SER A 14 -8.52 19.67 -2.23
CA SER A 14 -9.52 20.49 -2.91
C SER A 14 -10.78 19.73 -3.31
N GLY A 15 -10.85 18.43 -3.02
CA GLY A 15 -11.98 17.57 -3.39
C GLY A 15 -12.05 17.20 -4.87
N LYS A 16 -11.06 17.59 -5.68
CA LYS A 16 -11.06 17.32 -7.13
C LYS A 16 -10.72 15.88 -7.47
N VAL A 17 -9.99 15.19 -6.59
CA VAL A 17 -9.52 13.82 -6.80
C VAL A 17 -9.72 13.00 -5.54
N GLN A 18 -10.24 11.80 -5.70
CA GLN A 18 -10.18 10.75 -4.70
C GLN A 18 -8.97 9.88 -4.98
N LEU A 19 -8.13 9.66 -3.96
CA LEU A 19 -6.96 8.78 -4.05
C LEU A 19 -7.27 7.46 -3.35
N ILE A 20 -7.17 6.37 -4.10
CA ILE A 20 -7.40 5.00 -3.60
C ILE A 20 -6.10 4.22 -3.70
N PHE A 21 -5.73 3.54 -2.62
CA PHE A 21 -4.60 2.62 -2.59
C PHE A 21 -5.11 1.19 -2.68
N ILE A 22 -4.51 0.42 -3.58
CA ILE A 22 -4.81 -1.01 -3.75
C ILE A 22 -3.51 -1.78 -3.53
N ASP A 23 -3.57 -2.78 -2.66
CA ASP A 23 -2.43 -3.64 -2.38
C ASP A 23 -2.14 -4.57 -3.55
N PHE A 24 -0.87 -4.63 -3.90
CA PHE A 24 -0.38 -5.56 -4.91
C PHE A 24 0.93 -6.20 -4.42
N PRO A 25 0.88 -7.05 -3.39
CA PRO A 25 2.08 -7.64 -2.82
C PRO A 25 2.76 -8.57 -3.80
N LEU A 26 4.07 -8.40 -3.97
CA LEU A 26 4.90 -9.18 -4.90
C LEU A 26 5.70 -10.29 -4.19
N ASN A 27 5.71 -10.29 -2.86
CA ASN A 27 6.40 -11.29 -2.05
C ASN A 27 5.72 -11.45 -0.69
N GLN A 28 6.18 -12.44 0.10
CA GLN A 28 5.60 -12.74 1.40
C GLN A 28 5.73 -11.59 2.40
N ALA A 29 6.84 -10.87 2.40
CA ALA A 29 7.04 -9.72 3.30
C ALA A 29 6.04 -8.60 3.03
N ALA A 30 5.87 -8.24 1.76
CA ALA A 30 4.86 -7.26 1.34
C ALA A 30 3.43 -7.74 1.65
N PHE A 31 3.15 -9.02 1.48
CA PHE A 31 1.85 -9.61 1.81
C PHE A 31 1.55 -9.53 3.30
N ASN A 32 2.52 -9.81 4.16
CA ASN A 32 2.37 -9.68 5.61
C ASN A 32 2.12 -8.22 6.03
N ALA A 33 2.84 -7.27 5.45
CA ALA A 33 2.60 -5.85 5.70
C ALA A 33 1.19 -5.42 5.25
N SER A 34 0.73 -5.88 4.11
CA SER A 34 -0.65 -5.63 3.63
C SER A 34 -1.70 -6.21 4.58
N LYS A 35 -1.50 -7.42 5.11
CA LYS A 35 -2.41 -8.00 6.11
C LYS A 35 -2.53 -7.12 7.36
N LEU A 36 -1.41 -6.63 7.86
CA LEU A 36 -1.40 -5.75 9.04
C LEU A 36 -2.15 -4.45 8.77
N LEU A 37 -1.99 -3.86 7.59
CA LEU A 37 -2.73 -2.68 7.18
C LEU A 37 -4.25 -2.90 7.27
N HIS A 38 -4.73 -4.01 6.77
CA HIS A 38 -6.17 -4.33 6.75
C HIS A 38 -6.73 -4.77 8.11
N CYS A 39 -5.88 -5.08 9.07
CA CYS A 39 -6.29 -5.31 10.47
C CYS A 39 -6.53 -4.01 11.24
N LEU A 40 -6.07 -2.88 10.73
CA LEU A 40 -6.21 -1.60 11.38
C LEU A 40 -7.51 -0.90 11.01
N GLU A 41 -8.03 -0.11 11.94
CA GLU A 41 -9.10 0.84 11.67
C GLU A 41 -8.66 1.85 10.60
N LYS A 42 -9.61 2.33 9.79
CA LYS A 42 -9.33 3.18 8.62
C LYS A 42 -8.54 4.44 8.94
N ASP A 43 -8.80 5.06 10.08
CA ASP A 43 -8.11 6.27 10.54
C ASP A 43 -6.62 6.05 10.85
N LYS A 44 -6.22 4.80 11.15
CA LYS A 44 -4.83 4.42 11.44
C LYS A 44 -4.06 3.94 10.21
N GLN A 45 -4.74 3.55 9.15
CA GLN A 45 -4.11 2.93 7.98
C GLN A 45 -3.10 3.83 7.28
N MET A 46 -3.39 5.13 7.16
CA MET A 46 -2.49 6.05 6.47
C MET A 46 -1.16 6.23 7.24
N ASN A 47 -1.23 6.40 8.56
CA ASN A 47 -0.03 6.49 9.40
C ASN A 47 0.78 5.19 9.35
N PHE A 48 0.11 4.05 9.34
CA PHE A 48 0.77 2.75 9.16
C PHE A 48 1.51 2.68 7.83
N MET A 49 0.86 3.02 6.71
CA MET A 49 1.50 3.02 5.40
C MET A 49 2.73 3.93 5.36
N ASP A 50 2.61 5.15 5.85
CA ASP A 50 3.72 6.09 5.89
C ASP A 50 4.90 5.54 6.70
N THR A 51 4.63 4.89 7.82
CA THR A 51 5.63 4.26 8.68
C THR A 51 6.31 3.08 7.99
N ILE A 52 5.54 2.18 7.40
CA ILE A 52 6.07 0.98 6.71
C ILE A 52 6.98 1.36 5.54
N TYR A 53 6.61 2.35 4.75
CA TYR A 53 7.45 2.83 3.66
C TYR A 53 8.69 3.58 4.15
N LYS A 54 8.55 4.41 5.18
CA LYS A 54 9.67 5.16 5.76
C LYS A 54 10.77 4.24 6.29
N TYR A 55 10.38 3.16 6.97
CA TYR A 55 11.29 2.22 7.62
C TYR A 55 11.47 0.93 6.82
N GLN A 56 11.14 0.92 5.53
CA GLN A 56 11.20 -0.27 4.69
C GLN A 56 12.59 -0.94 4.74
N ASN A 57 13.67 -0.17 4.68
CA ASN A 57 15.03 -0.70 4.72
C ASN A 57 15.42 -1.32 6.08
N GLU A 58 14.65 -1.05 7.13
CA GLU A 58 14.89 -1.59 8.46
C GLU A 58 14.15 -2.92 8.67
N TRP A 59 12.88 -2.99 8.27
CA TRP A 59 12.09 -4.19 8.55
C TRP A 59 12.24 -5.28 7.48
N THR A 60 12.65 -4.95 6.27
CA THR A 60 12.85 -5.94 5.20
C THR A 60 14.18 -6.68 5.28
N VAL A 61 15.02 -6.40 6.27
CA VAL A 61 16.31 -7.06 6.49
C VAL A 61 16.10 -8.41 7.19
N GLY A 62 16.77 -9.44 6.67
CA GLY A 62 16.76 -10.77 7.28
C GLY A 62 17.05 -11.88 6.27
N SER A 63 17.39 -13.06 6.77
CA SER A 63 17.70 -14.23 5.95
C SER A 63 16.47 -15.05 5.56
N ASN A 64 15.37 -14.85 6.29
CA ASN A 64 14.12 -15.58 6.12
C ASN A 64 12.91 -14.71 6.54
N ILE A 65 11.71 -15.22 6.32
CA ILE A 65 10.48 -14.49 6.64
C ILE A 65 10.29 -14.28 8.15
N GLU A 66 10.79 -15.17 8.98
CA GLU A 66 10.71 -15.06 10.43
C GLU A 66 11.50 -13.86 10.94
N ASP A 67 12.69 -13.62 10.42
CA ASP A 67 13.52 -12.45 10.74
C ASP A 67 12.82 -11.16 10.34
N ILE A 68 12.27 -11.12 9.13
CA ILE A 68 11.51 -9.99 8.61
C ILE A 68 10.28 -9.73 9.47
N ASN A 69 9.54 -10.76 9.84
CA ASN A 69 8.37 -10.65 10.71
C ASN A 69 8.72 -10.10 12.10
N LYS A 70 9.87 -10.50 12.68
CA LYS A 70 10.35 -9.93 13.95
C LYS A 70 10.61 -8.42 13.83
N ASN A 71 11.25 -8.00 12.75
CA ASN A 71 11.52 -6.59 12.51
C ASN A 71 10.24 -5.80 12.29
N LEU A 72 9.34 -6.32 11.48
CA LEU A 72 8.04 -5.72 11.23
C LEU A 72 7.21 -5.59 12.53
N LYS A 73 7.23 -6.62 13.37
CA LYS A 73 6.56 -6.64 14.68
C LYS A 73 7.07 -5.54 15.60
N LYS A 74 8.36 -5.26 15.60
CA LYS A 74 8.96 -4.16 16.38
C LYS A 74 8.44 -2.79 15.92
N ILE A 75 8.36 -2.58 14.62
CA ILE A 75 7.88 -1.31 14.05
C ILE A 75 6.41 -1.09 14.36
N VAL A 76 5.57 -2.08 14.13
CA VAL A 76 4.12 -1.94 14.34
C VAL A 76 3.71 -1.89 15.81
N LYS A 77 4.55 -2.36 16.71
CA LYS A 77 4.36 -2.19 18.16
C LYS A 77 4.24 -0.71 18.54
N ASN A 78 5.05 0.14 17.92
CA ASN A 78 5.00 1.58 18.13
C ASN A 78 3.72 2.23 17.58
N LEU A 79 2.99 1.52 16.73
CA LEU A 79 1.70 1.94 16.19
C LEU A 79 0.50 1.38 16.97
N GLY A 80 0.76 0.71 18.10
CA GLY A 80 -0.26 0.16 18.98
C GLY A 80 -0.75 -1.25 18.62
N ILE A 81 -0.06 -1.96 17.71
CA ILE A 81 -0.37 -3.36 17.39
C ILE A 81 0.34 -4.26 18.40
N THR A 82 -0.42 -5.01 19.18
CA THR A 82 0.12 -5.98 20.13
C THR A 82 0.70 -7.19 19.43
N SER A 83 1.54 -7.97 20.15
CA SER A 83 2.10 -9.23 19.64
C SER A 83 1.01 -10.22 19.21
N VAL A 84 -0.06 -10.35 20.02
CA VAL A 84 -1.20 -11.24 19.71
C VAL A 84 -1.95 -10.76 18.49
N GLN A 85 -2.25 -9.46 18.40
CA GLN A 85 -2.90 -8.87 17.21
C GLN A 85 -2.09 -9.07 15.95
N PHE A 86 -0.76 -8.93 16.02
CA PHE A 86 0.15 -9.19 14.91
C PHE A 86 0.02 -10.63 14.42
N ASP A 87 0.15 -11.60 15.32
CA ASP A 87 0.11 -13.02 14.98
C ASP A 87 -1.27 -13.42 14.41
N ASP A 88 -2.35 -12.99 15.04
CA ASP A 88 -3.73 -13.23 14.59
C ASP A 88 -3.99 -12.65 13.20
N CYS A 89 -3.44 -11.47 12.94
CA CYS A 89 -3.57 -10.78 11.66
C CYS A 89 -2.90 -11.56 10.52
N LEU A 90 -1.71 -12.10 10.76
CA LEU A 90 -0.97 -12.85 9.74
C LEU A 90 -1.65 -14.14 9.33
N ILE A 91 -2.43 -14.76 10.21
CA ILE A 91 -3.17 -16.00 9.93
C ILE A 91 -4.63 -15.78 9.55
N ASN A 92 -5.09 -14.54 9.46
CA ASN A 92 -6.47 -14.23 9.11
C ASN A 92 -6.75 -14.52 7.62
N GLU A 93 -7.46 -15.61 7.35
CA GLU A 93 -7.76 -16.06 5.98
C GLU A 93 -8.67 -15.09 5.23
N THR A 94 -9.63 -14.46 5.90
CA THR A 94 -10.53 -13.48 5.26
C THR A 94 -9.75 -12.30 4.70
N ILE A 95 -8.81 -11.77 5.48
CA ILE A 95 -7.93 -10.66 5.04
C ILE A 95 -7.00 -11.12 3.92
N SER A 96 -6.42 -12.31 4.05
CA SER A 96 -5.57 -12.90 3.01
C SER A 96 -6.30 -13.03 1.69
N ASP A 97 -7.51 -13.54 1.70
CA ASP A 97 -8.35 -13.72 0.51
C ASP A 97 -8.74 -12.39 -0.12
N GLN A 98 -9.08 -11.38 0.69
CA GLN A 98 -9.37 -10.03 0.18
C GLN A 98 -8.19 -9.42 -0.59
N ILE A 99 -6.97 -9.54 -0.05
CA ILE A 99 -5.76 -9.00 -0.69
C ILE A 99 -5.46 -9.76 -1.99
N LEU A 100 -5.51 -11.09 -1.96
CA LEU A 100 -5.23 -11.93 -3.13
C LEU A 100 -6.28 -11.74 -4.22
N ASN A 101 -7.56 -11.67 -3.88
CA ASN A 101 -8.63 -11.40 -4.82
C ASN A 101 -8.52 -10.00 -5.42
N GLY A 102 -8.17 -8.99 -4.64
CA GLY A 102 -7.90 -7.64 -5.14
C GLY A 102 -6.75 -7.59 -6.13
N ARG A 103 -5.68 -8.36 -5.88
CA ARG A 103 -4.57 -8.51 -6.82
C ARG A 103 -4.97 -9.18 -8.13
N ILE A 104 -5.75 -10.26 -8.05
CA ILE A 104 -6.27 -10.97 -9.22
C ILE A 104 -7.17 -10.06 -10.04
N GLU A 105 -8.08 -9.35 -9.39
CA GLU A 105 -8.98 -8.39 -10.04
C GLU A 105 -8.20 -7.27 -10.75
N ALA A 106 -7.22 -6.66 -10.08
CA ALA A 106 -6.38 -5.63 -10.67
C ALA A 106 -5.61 -6.14 -11.90
N THR A 107 -5.07 -7.35 -11.83
CA THR A 107 -4.39 -8.00 -12.96
C THR A 107 -5.36 -8.23 -14.12
N THR A 108 -6.57 -8.71 -13.85
CA THR A 108 -7.57 -9.01 -14.87
C THR A 108 -8.12 -7.74 -15.52
N MET A 109 -8.47 -6.72 -14.72
CA MET A 109 -9.11 -5.49 -15.24
C MET A 109 -8.13 -4.53 -15.91
N TYR A 110 -6.91 -4.43 -15.40
CA TYR A 110 -5.95 -3.40 -15.82
C TYR A 110 -4.63 -3.94 -16.34
N SER A 111 -4.47 -5.27 -16.45
CA SER A 111 -3.22 -5.91 -16.87
C SER A 111 -2.02 -5.44 -16.04
N ILE A 112 -2.20 -5.35 -14.71
CA ILE A 112 -1.13 -4.93 -13.79
C ILE A 112 -0.18 -6.10 -13.58
N ASP A 113 1.11 -5.83 -13.77
CA ASP A 113 2.20 -6.80 -13.64
C ASP A 113 3.34 -6.28 -12.75
N SER A 114 3.30 -5.03 -12.36
CA SER A 114 4.36 -4.38 -11.60
C SER A 114 3.83 -3.25 -10.72
N THR A 115 4.63 -2.83 -9.75
CA THR A 115 4.34 -1.70 -8.85
C THR A 115 5.49 -0.68 -8.87
N PRO A 116 5.20 0.61 -8.75
CA PRO A 116 3.87 1.22 -8.68
C PRO A 116 3.18 1.28 -10.05
N THR A 117 1.88 1.04 -10.07
CA THR A 117 1.02 1.29 -11.26
C THR A 117 -0.05 2.30 -10.87
N ILE A 118 -0.30 3.26 -11.72
CA ILE A 118 -1.29 4.33 -11.51
C ILE A 118 -2.44 4.15 -12.49
N ILE A 119 -3.66 4.17 -11.95
CA ILE A 119 -4.90 4.16 -12.72
C ILE A 119 -5.60 5.50 -12.49
N ILE A 120 -5.98 6.18 -13.54
CA ILE A 120 -6.72 7.45 -13.48
C ILE A 120 -8.01 7.31 -14.29
N ASN A 121 -9.16 7.38 -13.62
CA ASN A 121 -10.47 7.17 -14.24
C ASN A 121 -10.47 5.92 -15.14
N GLU A 122 -10.15 4.77 -14.53
CA GLU A 122 -10.14 3.44 -15.15
C GLU A 122 -9.10 3.24 -16.28
N LYS A 123 -8.22 4.22 -16.49
CA LYS A 123 -7.15 4.11 -17.50
C LYS A 123 -5.78 4.06 -16.85
N LYS A 124 -4.99 3.08 -17.26
CA LYS A 124 -3.60 2.96 -16.82
C LYS A 124 -2.77 4.15 -17.31
N LEU A 125 -1.99 4.74 -16.41
CA LEU A 125 -1.07 5.81 -16.74
C LEU A 125 0.07 5.26 -17.60
N GLU A 126 0.28 5.86 -18.75
CA GLU A 126 1.43 5.59 -19.61
C GLU A 126 2.61 6.46 -19.22
N GLY A 127 3.83 5.91 -19.37
CA GLY A 127 5.07 6.62 -19.08
C GLY A 127 5.48 6.56 -17.63
N SER A 128 6.31 7.49 -17.17
CA SER A 128 6.88 7.49 -15.83
C SER A 128 5.87 7.81 -14.74
N VAL A 129 6.00 7.13 -13.61
CA VAL A 129 5.27 7.45 -12.37
C VAL A 129 5.94 8.65 -11.71
N SER A 130 5.62 9.84 -12.20
CA SER A 130 6.10 11.12 -11.68
C SER A 130 4.93 12.06 -11.40
N PHE A 131 5.10 12.96 -10.44
CA PHE A 131 4.07 13.96 -10.15
C PHE A 131 3.72 14.79 -11.38
N LYS A 132 4.73 15.20 -12.16
CA LYS A 132 4.54 15.96 -13.42
C LYS A 132 3.62 15.24 -14.40
N ASN A 133 3.84 13.95 -14.62
CA ASN A 133 3.04 13.16 -15.56
C ASN A 133 1.61 12.94 -15.06
N ILE A 134 1.47 12.62 -13.78
CA ILE A 134 0.16 12.43 -13.13
C ILE A 134 -0.63 13.74 -13.14
N LYS A 135 -0.01 14.86 -12.75
CA LYS A 135 -0.60 16.20 -12.78
C LYS A 135 -1.15 16.53 -14.16
N LYS A 136 -0.31 16.41 -15.20
CA LYS A 136 -0.70 16.66 -16.60
C LYS A 136 -1.93 15.84 -17.01
N LYS A 137 -2.02 14.59 -16.56
CA LYS A 137 -3.15 13.71 -16.87
C LYS A 137 -4.42 14.12 -16.12
N ILE A 138 -4.30 14.43 -14.84
CA ILE A 138 -5.44 14.87 -14.02
C ILE A 138 -5.99 16.20 -14.54
N GLU A 139 -5.14 17.18 -14.82
CA GLU A 139 -5.55 18.52 -15.30
C GLU A 139 -6.31 18.49 -16.62
N LYS A 140 -6.13 17.45 -17.44
CA LYS A 140 -6.92 17.24 -18.67
C LYS A 140 -8.32 16.67 -18.41
N LEU A 141 -8.58 16.19 -17.21
CA LEU A 141 -9.83 15.50 -16.85
C LEU A 141 -10.75 16.32 -15.94
N ILE A 142 -10.22 17.40 -15.39
CA ILE A 142 -10.97 18.28 -14.47
C ILE A 142 -11.24 19.66 -15.05
#